data_f536c314c50dd6e67f3318f0ad8e68f7
#
_entry.id   f536c314c50dd6e67f3318f0ad8e68f7
#
_cell.length_a   1.000
_cell.length_b   1.000
_cell.length_c   1.000
_cell.angle_alpha   90.00
_cell.angle_beta   90.00
_cell.angle_gamma   90.00
#
_symmetry.space_group_name_H-M   'P 1'
#
loop_
_entity.id
_entity.type
_entity.pdbx_description
1 polymer ?
#
loop_
_entity_poly.entity_id
_entity_poly.type
_entity_poly.pdbx_seq_one_letter_code
_entity_poly.pdbx_strand_id
1 'polypeptide(L)'
;MEGIARKLSGFGLIPEYDDYTTIWYRVHNFKPDIQLPDYDDLEVGCDGTGLKTNNAGQYRIYKYGERTRKKHLIVIITGDVRCKKLISVDAYMEGEGPSEPKVGMKHVDKLVRKGKRIKKYYGDGAFDTNDTFAQLEELGIESAVPVHIDASPSGGDPSRRRAVRTQFNLPSGPGRWKFHDTKKRRKRMQKRWRDQVKHGLRWPGTEGIFSAVKRRFGENTVSRKKEGLIAEAIQRFWAYDIICSYALQRM
;
A
#
# COMPACT_ATOMS: atom_id res chain seq x y z
N MET A 1 -8.28 -25.53 11.27
CA MET A 1 -6.86 -25.34 11.71
C MET A 1 -6.47 -26.26 12.84
N GLU A 2 -7.25 -26.39 13.91
CA GLU A 2 -6.96 -27.31 15.02
C GLU A 2 -6.64 -28.75 14.58
N GLY A 3 -7.45 -29.35 13.69
CA GLY A 3 -7.21 -30.70 13.19
C GLY A 3 -5.88 -30.89 12.45
N ILE A 4 -5.38 -29.83 11.79
CA ILE A 4 -4.06 -29.83 11.14
C ILE A 4 -2.99 -29.74 12.22
N ALA A 5 -3.13 -28.82 13.18
CA ALA A 5 -2.19 -28.65 14.28
C ALA A 5 -2.04 -29.93 15.11
N ARG A 6 -3.17 -30.59 15.42
CA ARG A 6 -3.20 -31.87 16.12
C ARG A 6 -2.42 -32.96 15.36
N LYS A 7 -2.60 -33.06 14.04
CA LYS A 7 -1.84 -34.01 13.21
C LYS A 7 -0.35 -33.69 13.20
N LEU A 8 0.02 -32.41 13.04
CA LEU A 8 1.43 -32.01 13.05
C LEU A 8 2.10 -32.29 14.40
N SER A 9 1.40 -32.06 15.51
CA SER A 9 1.89 -32.44 16.85
C SER A 9 2.04 -33.94 17.00
N GLY A 10 1.06 -34.73 16.50
CA GLY A 10 1.15 -36.19 16.50
C GLY A 10 2.31 -36.74 15.67
N PHE A 11 2.80 -36.01 14.67
CA PHE A 11 4.02 -36.31 13.91
C PHE A 11 5.31 -35.73 14.51
N GLY A 12 5.24 -35.05 15.66
CA GLY A 12 6.39 -34.40 16.29
C GLY A 12 6.95 -33.19 15.53
N LEU A 13 6.18 -32.67 14.56
CA LEU A 13 6.58 -31.51 13.75
C LEU A 13 6.37 -30.17 14.46
N ILE A 14 5.49 -30.14 15.47
CA ILE A 14 5.31 -29.04 16.43
C ILE A 14 5.18 -29.63 17.83
N PRO A 15 5.66 -28.95 18.88
CA PRO A 15 5.69 -29.53 20.23
C PRO A 15 4.29 -29.77 20.81
N GLU A 16 3.41 -28.82 20.66
CA GLU A 16 2.01 -28.87 21.10
C GLU A 16 1.11 -28.19 20.09
N TYR A 17 -0.20 -28.41 20.20
CA TYR A 17 -1.17 -27.68 19.43
C TYR A 17 -2.15 -26.95 20.35
N ASP A 18 -2.52 -25.75 19.95
CA ASP A 18 -3.53 -24.96 20.63
C ASP A 18 -4.94 -25.43 20.26
N ASP A 19 -5.87 -25.30 21.20
CA ASP A 19 -7.29 -25.52 20.94
C ASP A 19 -7.86 -24.46 19.96
N TYR A 20 -9.09 -24.72 19.49
CA TYR A 20 -9.74 -23.81 18.55
C TYR A 20 -9.88 -22.39 19.11
N THR A 21 -10.20 -22.22 20.39
CA THR A 21 -10.43 -20.91 21.00
C THR A 21 -9.13 -20.10 21.10
N THR A 22 -8.05 -20.73 21.46
CA THR A 22 -6.72 -20.11 21.48
C THR A 22 -6.24 -19.73 20.09
N ILE A 23 -6.39 -20.63 19.10
CA ILE A 23 -6.06 -20.33 17.70
C ILE A 23 -6.91 -19.17 17.21
N TRP A 24 -8.22 -19.17 17.49
CA TRP A 24 -9.13 -18.11 17.10
C TRP A 24 -8.72 -16.76 17.69
N TYR A 25 -8.41 -16.73 19.00
CA TYR A 25 -7.97 -15.53 19.69
C TYR A 25 -6.68 -14.98 19.09
N ARG A 26 -5.67 -15.81 18.89
CA ARG A 26 -4.39 -15.42 18.30
C ARG A 26 -4.55 -14.89 16.87
N VAL A 27 -5.38 -15.52 16.06
CA VAL A 27 -5.64 -15.07 14.68
C VAL A 27 -6.29 -13.68 14.66
N HIS A 28 -7.26 -13.42 15.56
CA HIS A 28 -7.99 -12.16 15.61
C HIS A 28 -7.17 -11.01 16.22
N ASN A 29 -6.24 -11.32 17.12
CA ASN A 29 -5.37 -10.35 17.76
C ASN A 29 -3.96 -10.30 17.14
N PHE A 30 -3.78 -10.94 16.00
CA PHE A 30 -2.50 -11.01 15.32
C PHE A 30 -2.02 -9.61 14.90
N LYS A 31 -0.81 -9.28 15.32
CA LYS A 31 -0.09 -8.09 14.88
C LYS A 31 1.17 -8.54 14.13
N PRO A 32 1.30 -8.21 12.84
CA PRO A 32 2.46 -8.64 12.08
C PRO A 32 3.73 -7.97 12.61
N ASP A 33 4.75 -8.75 12.86
CA ASP A 33 6.11 -8.26 13.02
C ASP A 33 6.81 -8.32 11.66
N ILE A 34 6.84 -7.17 10.99
CA ILE A 34 7.47 -7.02 9.68
C ILE A 34 8.89 -6.54 9.91
N GLN A 35 9.85 -7.37 9.53
CA GLN A 35 11.26 -7.05 9.63
C GLN A 35 11.63 -5.98 8.58
N LEU A 36 12.15 -4.85 9.05
CA LEU A 36 12.60 -3.78 8.16
C LEU A 36 13.93 -4.14 7.50
N PRO A 37 14.23 -3.58 6.31
CA PRO A 37 15.56 -3.70 5.72
C PRO A 37 16.65 -3.13 6.65
N ASP A 38 17.84 -3.76 6.64
CA ASP A 38 18.96 -3.37 7.52
C ASP A 38 19.71 -2.13 7.04
N TYR A 39 19.41 -1.62 5.85
CA TYR A 39 20.02 -0.42 5.30
C TYR A 39 19.18 0.83 5.51
N ASP A 40 19.83 1.99 5.43
CA ASP A 40 19.23 3.31 5.42
C ASP A 40 18.96 3.81 4.00
N ASP A 41 18.41 5.02 3.87
CA ASP A 41 18.03 5.62 2.60
C ASP A 41 17.01 4.78 1.82
N LEU A 42 15.95 4.38 2.52
CA LEU A 42 14.87 3.60 1.93
C LEU A 42 14.21 4.35 0.78
N GLU A 43 13.95 3.64 -0.29
CA GLU A 43 13.07 4.09 -1.36
C GLU A 43 11.76 3.31 -1.26
N VAL A 44 10.68 3.97 -0.85
CA VAL A 44 9.43 3.31 -0.51
C VAL A 44 8.32 3.63 -1.50
N GLY A 45 7.57 2.62 -1.90
CA GLY A 45 6.36 2.74 -2.70
C GLY A 45 5.13 2.41 -1.86
N CYS A 46 4.10 3.25 -1.94
CA CYS A 46 2.81 2.99 -1.32
C CYS A 46 1.72 2.84 -2.38
N ASP A 47 0.82 1.89 -2.15
CA ASP A 47 -0.29 1.62 -3.06
C ASP A 47 -1.39 0.84 -2.34
N GLY A 48 -2.61 0.87 -2.90
CA GLY A 48 -3.77 0.17 -2.38
C GLY A 48 -4.30 -0.90 -3.34
N THR A 49 -4.91 -1.95 -2.78
CA THR A 49 -5.61 -2.97 -3.57
C THR A 49 -6.88 -3.44 -2.89
N GLY A 50 -7.88 -3.85 -3.68
CA GLY A 50 -9.10 -4.48 -3.18
C GLY A 50 -8.96 -6.01 -3.10
N LEU A 51 -9.43 -6.58 -1.99
CA LEU A 51 -9.73 -8.01 -1.86
C LEU A 51 -11.23 -8.22 -1.81
N LYS A 52 -11.69 -9.31 -2.40
CA LYS A 52 -13.12 -9.66 -2.42
C LYS A 52 -13.50 -10.29 -1.09
N THR A 53 -14.63 -9.87 -0.52
CA THR A 53 -15.19 -10.50 0.66
C THR A 53 -16.17 -11.60 0.24
N ASN A 54 -15.96 -12.84 0.70
CA ASN A 54 -16.78 -14.00 0.34
C ASN A 54 -18.13 -14.07 1.07
N ASN A 55 -18.53 -13.01 1.77
CA ASN A 55 -19.82 -13.01 2.45
C ASN A 55 -20.98 -13.09 1.45
N ALA A 56 -21.39 -14.33 1.24
CA ALA A 56 -22.65 -14.84 0.73
C ALA A 56 -23.44 -13.85 -0.13
N GLY A 57 -23.07 -13.60 -1.32
CA GLY A 57 -23.96 -12.64 -1.66
C GLY A 57 -24.28 -12.41 -3.14
N GLN A 58 -23.53 -12.91 -4.09
CA GLN A 58 -24.02 -12.81 -5.48
C GLN A 58 -25.35 -13.56 -5.62
N TYR A 59 -25.50 -14.71 -4.99
CA TYR A 59 -26.76 -15.46 -4.96
C TYR A 59 -27.86 -14.72 -4.20
N ARG A 60 -27.55 -14.07 -3.05
CA ARG A 60 -28.54 -13.26 -2.31
C ARG A 60 -28.94 -12.01 -3.08
N ILE A 61 -27.99 -11.31 -3.70
CA ILE A 61 -28.27 -10.16 -4.55
C ILE A 61 -29.15 -10.57 -5.73
N TYR A 62 -28.84 -11.69 -6.38
CA TYR A 62 -29.63 -12.23 -7.46
C TYR A 62 -31.02 -12.69 -7.02
N LYS A 63 -31.11 -13.41 -5.90
CA LYS A 63 -32.37 -14.02 -5.41
C LYS A 63 -33.29 -13.04 -4.70
N TYR A 64 -32.75 -12.08 -3.95
CA TYR A 64 -33.54 -11.17 -3.10
C TYR A 64 -33.48 -9.70 -3.56
N GLY A 65 -32.86 -9.39 -4.69
CA GLY A 65 -32.84 -8.04 -5.23
C GLY A 65 -32.10 -7.01 -4.35
N GLU A 66 -31.23 -7.46 -3.45
CA GLU A 66 -30.45 -6.54 -2.61
C GLU A 66 -29.55 -5.68 -3.49
N ARG A 67 -29.86 -4.40 -3.61
CA ARG A 67 -29.10 -3.39 -4.40
C ARG A 67 -27.77 -2.99 -3.76
N THR A 68 -27.39 -3.55 -2.63
CA THR A 68 -26.17 -3.18 -1.91
C THR A 68 -24.95 -3.80 -2.57
N ARG A 69 -24.14 -2.97 -3.21
CA ARG A 69 -22.82 -3.35 -3.70
C ARG A 69 -22.00 -3.98 -2.58
N LYS A 70 -21.40 -5.15 -2.84
CA LYS A 70 -20.45 -5.76 -1.90
C LYS A 70 -19.33 -4.78 -1.61
N LYS A 71 -19.08 -4.53 -0.33
CA LYS A 71 -17.91 -3.79 0.10
C LYS A 71 -16.67 -4.64 -0.13
N HIS A 72 -15.64 -4.06 -0.71
CA HIS A 72 -14.32 -4.65 -0.79
C HIS A 72 -13.55 -4.42 0.52
N LEU A 73 -12.57 -5.26 0.76
CA LEU A 73 -11.55 -4.99 1.76
C LEU A 73 -10.40 -4.28 1.06
N ILE A 74 -10.12 -3.06 1.46
CA ILE A 74 -9.01 -2.28 0.93
C ILE A 74 -7.77 -2.58 1.75
N VAL A 75 -6.72 -3.03 1.08
CA VAL A 75 -5.42 -3.28 1.69
C VAL A 75 -4.43 -2.27 1.14
N ILE A 76 -3.76 -1.56 2.01
CA ILE A 76 -2.76 -0.54 1.67
C ILE A 76 -1.42 -1.04 2.18
N ILE A 77 -0.44 -1.12 1.29
CA ILE A 77 0.91 -1.52 1.64
C ILE A 77 1.90 -0.41 1.36
N THR A 78 2.97 -0.43 2.12
CA THR A 78 4.23 0.25 1.78
C THR A 78 5.30 -0.83 1.62
N GLY A 79 5.95 -0.83 0.46
CA GLY A 79 7.02 -1.76 0.14
C GLY A 79 8.31 -1.02 -0.20
N ASP A 80 9.44 -1.65 0.08
CA ASP A 80 10.72 -1.16 -0.41
C ASP A 80 10.86 -1.44 -1.92
N VAL A 81 11.19 -0.38 -2.66
CA VAL A 81 11.29 -0.44 -4.12
C VAL A 81 12.54 -1.20 -4.58
N ARG A 82 13.61 -1.19 -3.78
CA ARG A 82 14.91 -1.79 -4.11
C ARG A 82 14.91 -3.30 -3.89
N CYS A 83 14.57 -3.74 -2.68
CA CYS A 83 14.56 -5.16 -2.33
C CYS A 83 13.17 -5.81 -2.48
N LYS A 84 12.13 -5.05 -2.82
CA LYS A 84 10.74 -5.52 -3.00
C LYS A 84 10.17 -6.17 -1.74
N LYS A 85 10.62 -5.74 -0.58
CA LYS A 85 10.21 -6.25 0.72
C LYS A 85 9.02 -5.45 1.24
N LEU A 86 8.07 -6.15 1.86
CA LEU A 86 6.97 -5.50 2.57
C LEU A 86 7.53 -4.73 3.79
N ILE A 87 7.10 -3.49 3.95
CA ILE A 87 7.49 -2.62 5.08
C ILE A 87 6.33 -2.43 6.04
N SER A 88 5.15 -2.17 5.51
CA SER A 88 3.95 -1.96 6.32
C SER A 88 2.71 -2.40 5.56
N VAL A 89 1.69 -2.82 6.30
CA VAL A 89 0.39 -3.21 5.76
C VAL A 89 -0.71 -2.77 6.71
N ASP A 90 -1.72 -2.14 6.17
CA ASP A 90 -2.99 -1.83 6.84
C ASP A 90 -4.15 -2.31 5.96
N ALA A 91 -5.28 -2.68 6.59
CA ALA A 91 -6.47 -3.12 5.87
C ALA A 91 -7.73 -2.53 6.50
N TYR A 92 -8.69 -2.16 5.67
CA TYR A 92 -9.94 -1.52 6.05
C TYR A 92 -11.10 -1.98 5.17
N MET A 93 -12.30 -1.97 5.71
CA MET A 93 -13.48 -2.13 4.86
C MET A 93 -13.68 -0.88 3.98
N GLU A 94 -14.08 -1.07 2.74
CA GLU A 94 -14.35 0.02 1.79
C GLU A 94 -15.30 1.06 2.41
N GLY A 95 -14.87 2.31 2.41
CA GLY A 95 -15.62 3.45 2.98
C GLY A 95 -15.54 3.60 4.50
N GLU A 96 -14.76 2.76 5.21
CA GLU A 96 -14.65 2.84 6.68
C GLU A 96 -13.24 3.21 7.16
N GLY A 97 -12.25 3.16 6.28
CA GLY A 97 -10.87 3.50 6.60
C GLY A 97 -10.47 4.93 6.21
N PRO A 98 -9.29 5.36 6.63
CA PRO A 98 -8.67 6.57 6.12
C PRO A 98 -8.39 6.46 4.62
N SER A 99 -8.21 7.59 3.94
CA SER A 99 -7.77 7.57 2.53
C SER A 99 -6.37 6.96 2.38
N GLU A 100 -6.08 6.39 1.22
CA GLU A 100 -4.77 5.77 0.93
C GLU A 100 -3.60 6.72 1.22
N PRO A 101 -3.62 8.02 0.84
CA PRO A 101 -2.56 8.95 1.21
C PRO A 101 -2.34 9.08 2.71
N LYS A 102 -3.40 9.15 3.51
CA LYS A 102 -3.30 9.24 4.98
C LYS A 102 -2.66 7.99 5.57
N VAL A 103 -2.99 6.82 5.05
CA VAL A 103 -2.37 5.56 5.49
C VAL A 103 -0.90 5.51 5.07
N GLY A 104 -0.60 5.90 3.83
CA GLY A 104 0.79 5.98 3.35
C GLY A 104 1.66 6.89 4.21
N MET A 105 1.16 8.07 4.57
CA MET A 105 1.89 9.00 5.46
C MET A 105 2.03 8.45 6.88
N LYS A 106 1.02 7.76 7.43
CA LYS A 106 1.14 7.02 8.71
C LYS A 106 2.25 5.96 8.65
N HIS A 107 2.42 5.27 7.51
CA HIS A 107 3.52 4.33 7.34
C HIS A 107 4.89 5.03 7.32
N VAL A 108 4.99 6.18 6.66
CA VAL A 108 6.20 7.04 6.67
C VAL A 108 6.54 7.45 8.09
N ASP A 109 5.59 7.98 8.86
CA ASP A 109 5.81 8.37 10.25
C ASP A 109 6.29 7.21 11.13
N LYS A 110 5.69 6.02 10.94
CA LYS A 110 6.10 4.81 11.66
C LYS A 110 7.55 4.43 11.35
N LEU A 111 8.00 4.57 10.10
CA LEU A 111 9.38 4.30 9.69
C LEU A 111 10.34 5.30 10.32
N VAL A 112 10.02 6.59 10.23
CA VAL A 112 10.84 7.66 10.83
C VAL A 112 10.96 7.48 12.35
N ARG A 113 9.87 7.16 13.06
CA ARG A 113 9.89 6.85 14.49
C ARG A 113 10.74 5.62 14.85
N LYS A 114 10.89 4.68 13.93
CA LYS A 114 11.79 3.52 14.06
C LYS A 114 13.25 3.84 13.68
N GLY A 115 13.56 5.11 13.45
CA GLY A 115 14.91 5.59 13.12
C GLY A 115 15.35 5.31 11.69
N LYS A 116 14.42 4.92 10.79
CA LYS A 116 14.75 4.69 9.38
C LYS A 116 14.70 5.98 8.59
N ARG A 117 15.74 6.25 7.80
CA ARG A 117 15.78 7.34 6.86
C ARG A 117 15.15 6.92 5.53
N ILE A 118 14.24 7.75 5.03
CA ILE A 118 13.58 7.55 3.73
C ILE A 118 14.15 8.57 2.77
N LYS A 119 14.75 8.11 1.69
CA LYS A 119 15.29 8.97 0.64
C LYS A 119 14.20 9.42 -0.32
N LYS A 120 13.32 8.51 -0.70
CA LYS A 120 12.35 8.75 -1.76
C LYS A 120 11.02 8.01 -1.52
N TYR A 121 9.93 8.70 -1.81
CA TYR A 121 8.58 8.18 -1.69
C TYR A 121 7.88 8.12 -3.04
N TYR A 122 7.41 6.96 -3.42
CA TYR A 122 6.64 6.70 -4.63
C TYR A 122 5.17 6.47 -4.30
N GLY A 123 4.29 7.19 -4.97
CA GLY A 123 2.84 6.98 -4.93
C GLY A 123 2.27 7.11 -6.33
N ASP A 124 1.01 6.74 -6.50
CA ASP A 124 0.26 7.04 -7.71
C ASP A 124 -0.43 8.42 -7.64
N GLY A 125 -1.29 8.74 -8.61
CA GLY A 125 -2.02 10.02 -8.64
C GLY A 125 -3.02 10.20 -7.50
N ALA A 126 -3.43 9.14 -6.79
CA ALA A 126 -4.29 9.25 -5.61
C ALA A 126 -3.57 9.93 -4.44
N PHE A 127 -2.25 9.86 -4.41
CA PHE A 127 -1.40 10.52 -3.40
C PHE A 127 -1.15 12.00 -3.69
N ASP A 128 -1.69 12.58 -4.78
CA ASP A 128 -1.59 14.01 -5.09
C ASP A 128 -2.46 14.85 -4.15
N THR A 129 -2.03 14.99 -2.90
CA THR A 129 -2.68 15.82 -1.87
C THR A 129 -1.74 16.87 -1.30
N ASN A 130 -2.28 17.97 -0.79
CA ASN A 130 -1.47 19.00 -0.12
C ASN A 130 -0.70 18.43 1.07
N ASP A 131 -1.38 17.63 1.90
CA ASP A 131 -0.80 17.05 3.12
C ASP A 131 0.37 16.10 2.78
N THR A 132 0.23 15.28 1.73
CA THR A 132 1.30 14.38 1.31
C THR A 132 2.56 15.15 0.92
N PHE A 133 2.44 16.19 0.08
CA PHE A 133 3.61 16.97 -0.35
C PHE A 133 4.21 17.79 0.79
N ALA A 134 3.40 18.37 1.67
CA ALA A 134 3.86 19.12 2.82
C ALA A 134 4.66 18.23 3.78
N GLN A 135 4.13 17.06 4.13
CA GLN A 135 4.78 16.13 5.06
C GLN A 135 6.07 15.55 4.47
N LEU A 136 6.09 15.17 3.19
CA LEU A 136 7.31 14.68 2.54
C LEU A 136 8.40 15.75 2.52
N GLU A 137 8.06 17.02 2.27
CA GLU A 137 9.01 18.11 2.28
C GLU A 137 9.53 18.41 3.70
N GLU A 138 8.66 18.42 4.70
CA GLU A 138 9.04 18.60 6.11
C GLU A 138 10.05 17.54 6.57
N LEU A 139 9.87 16.31 6.12
CA LEU A 139 10.77 15.18 6.43
C LEU A 139 12.00 15.12 5.51
N GLY A 140 12.14 16.02 4.54
CA GLY A 140 13.24 16.01 3.57
C GLY A 140 13.23 14.82 2.61
N ILE A 141 12.06 14.22 2.36
CA ILE A 141 11.88 13.04 1.51
C ILE A 141 11.60 13.48 0.07
N GLU A 142 12.36 12.96 -0.89
CA GLU A 142 12.11 13.21 -2.32
C GLU A 142 10.76 12.59 -2.73
N SER A 143 9.87 13.42 -3.28
CA SER A 143 8.56 12.97 -3.75
C SER A 143 8.62 12.48 -5.20
N ALA A 144 8.24 11.22 -5.43
CA ALA A 144 7.94 10.65 -6.75
C ALA A 144 6.44 10.39 -6.94
N VAL A 145 5.61 11.32 -6.47
CA VAL A 145 4.14 11.29 -6.64
C VAL A 145 3.76 12.16 -7.84
N PRO A 146 3.06 11.63 -8.86
CA PRO A 146 2.62 12.41 -10.01
C PRO A 146 1.44 13.31 -9.62
N VAL A 147 1.55 14.61 -9.94
CA VAL A 147 0.43 15.54 -9.74
C VAL A 147 -0.64 15.35 -10.81
N HIS A 148 -1.88 15.69 -10.48
CA HIS A 148 -2.98 15.62 -11.45
C HIS A 148 -2.70 16.53 -12.66
N ILE A 149 -3.12 16.08 -13.85
CA ILE A 149 -2.81 16.80 -15.11
C ILE A 149 -3.38 18.22 -15.14
N ASP A 150 -4.49 18.45 -14.45
CA ASP A 150 -5.15 19.75 -14.33
C ASP A 150 -4.74 20.52 -13.05
N ALA A 151 -3.71 20.05 -12.33
CA ALA A 151 -3.27 20.69 -11.09
C ALA A 151 -2.85 22.15 -11.32
N SER A 152 -3.32 23.03 -10.41
CA SER A 152 -2.98 24.46 -10.48
C SER A 152 -1.57 24.72 -9.93
N PRO A 153 -0.71 25.45 -10.66
CA PRO A 153 0.61 25.85 -10.17
C PRO A 153 0.58 27.01 -9.16
N SER A 154 -0.59 27.56 -8.89
CA SER A 154 -0.80 28.69 -7.96
C SER A 154 -1.71 28.35 -6.77
N GLY A 155 -2.38 27.20 -6.80
CA GLY A 155 -3.32 26.77 -5.74
C GLY A 155 -2.73 25.68 -4.84
N GLY A 156 -3.20 25.63 -3.60
CA GLY A 156 -2.83 24.63 -2.61
C GLY A 156 -1.54 24.94 -1.85
N ASP A 157 -0.98 23.92 -1.21
CA ASP A 157 0.22 24.00 -0.40
C ASP A 157 1.46 24.40 -1.23
N PRO A 158 2.42 25.18 -0.66
CA PRO A 158 3.65 25.58 -1.36
C PRO A 158 4.45 24.37 -1.90
N SER A 159 4.53 23.27 -1.17
CA SER A 159 5.27 22.06 -1.55
C SER A 159 4.64 21.42 -2.79
N ARG A 160 3.31 21.29 -2.79
CA ARG A 160 2.57 20.80 -3.94
C ARG A 160 2.69 21.71 -5.14
N ARG A 161 2.65 23.04 -4.96
CA ARG A 161 2.87 24.00 -6.06
C ARG A 161 4.25 23.85 -6.69
N ARG A 162 5.30 23.61 -5.88
CA ARG A 162 6.64 23.32 -6.39
C ARG A 162 6.64 22.04 -7.23
N ALA A 163 6.02 20.97 -6.74
CA ALA A 163 5.90 19.73 -7.48
C ALA A 163 5.18 19.91 -8.83
N VAL A 164 4.07 20.66 -8.88
CA VAL A 164 3.36 20.99 -10.12
C VAL A 164 4.28 21.73 -11.12
N ARG A 165 5.00 22.74 -10.65
CA ARG A 165 5.92 23.51 -11.51
C ARG A 165 7.07 22.65 -12.04
N THR A 166 7.66 21.83 -11.19
CA THR A 166 8.74 20.90 -11.56
C THR A 166 8.27 19.88 -12.59
N GLN A 167 7.15 19.20 -12.33
CA GLN A 167 6.66 18.13 -13.19
C GLN A 167 6.21 18.63 -14.58
N PHE A 168 5.67 19.85 -14.66
CA PHE A 168 5.25 20.43 -15.93
C PHE A 168 6.28 21.37 -16.54
N ASN A 169 7.43 21.53 -15.91
CA ASN A 169 8.49 22.45 -16.31
C ASN A 169 7.93 23.87 -16.55
N LEU A 170 7.30 24.43 -15.52
CA LEU A 170 6.71 25.76 -15.54
C LEU A 170 7.65 26.79 -14.91
N PRO A 171 7.70 28.03 -15.44
CA PRO A 171 8.55 29.06 -14.89
C PRO A 171 8.11 29.53 -13.50
N SER A 172 9.06 30.01 -12.71
CA SER A 172 8.88 30.46 -11.32
C SER A 172 8.28 31.87 -11.19
N GLY A 173 7.36 32.29 -12.03
CA GLY A 173 6.78 33.64 -11.95
C GLY A 173 5.26 33.65 -12.15
N PRO A 174 4.58 34.70 -11.68
CA PRO A 174 3.13 34.81 -11.88
C PRO A 174 2.82 35.05 -13.38
N GLY A 175 1.91 34.26 -13.93
CA GLY A 175 1.18 34.58 -15.14
C GLY A 175 1.76 34.15 -16.49
N ARG A 176 3.07 34.02 -16.66
CA ARG A 176 3.69 33.69 -17.98
C ARG A 176 3.41 32.27 -18.50
N TRP A 177 3.02 31.34 -17.65
CA TRP A 177 2.75 29.95 -18.01
C TRP A 177 1.40 29.72 -18.71
N LYS A 178 0.43 30.64 -18.56
CA LYS A 178 -0.95 30.46 -19.06
C LYS A 178 -1.05 30.29 -20.58
N PHE A 179 -0.21 30.97 -21.34
CA PHE A 179 -0.30 31.01 -22.81
C PHE A 179 0.27 29.77 -23.51
N HIS A 180 1.14 29.02 -22.86
CA HIS A 180 1.83 27.86 -23.45
C HIS A 180 1.53 26.54 -22.75
N ASP A 181 0.71 26.56 -21.72
CA ASP A 181 0.46 25.39 -20.87
C ASP A 181 -0.79 24.62 -21.32
N THR A 182 -0.60 23.73 -22.28
CA THR A 182 -1.67 22.85 -22.80
C THR A 182 -1.64 21.49 -22.14
N LYS A 183 -2.81 20.82 -22.04
CA LYS A 183 -2.90 19.42 -21.53
C LYS A 183 -1.95 18.47 -22.27
N LYS A 184 -1.77 18.65 -23.59
CA LYS A 184 -0.84 17.83 -24.39
C LYS A 184 0.60 18.04 -23.96
N ARG A 185 1.01 19.30 -23.72
CA ARG A 185 2.33 19.63 -23.21
C ARG A 185 2.55 19.05 -21.80
N ARG A 186 1.59 19.22 -20.89
CA ARG A 186 1.64 18.68 -19.52
C ARG A 186 1.82 17.16 -19.51
N LYS A 187 1.04 16.41 -20.29
CA LYS A 187 1.20 14.94 -20.42
C LYS A 187 2.60 14.55 -20.86
N ARG A 188 3.17 15.28 -21.85
CA ARG A 188 4.54 15.04 -22.33
C ARG A 188 5.58 15.33 -21.25
N MET A 189 5.45 16.46 -20.52
CA MET A 189 6.37 16.82 -19.45
C MET A 189 6.29 15.86 -18.28
N GLN A 190 5.08 15.48 -17.86
CA GLN A 190 4.89 14.50 -16.79
C GLN A 190 5.47 13.13 -17.15
N LYS A 191 5.33 12.70 -18.41
CA LYS A 191 5.98 11.46 -18.88
C LYS A 191 7.50 11.55 -18.71
N ARG A 192 8.11 12.63 -19.20
CA ARG A 192 9.56 12.85 -19.04
C ARG A 192 9.98 12.87 -17.57
N TRP A 193 9.22 13.57 -16.72
CA TRP A 193 9.49 13.59 -15.28
C TRP A 193 9.39 12.18 -14.66
N ARG A 194 8.36 11.38 -15.01
CA ARG A 194 8.24 10.00 -14.55
C ARG A 194 9.45 9.14 -14.94
N ASP A 195 9.95 9.33 -16.14
CA ASP A 195 11.14 8.63 -16.64
C ASP A 195 12.39 9.07 -15.83
N GLN A 196 12.55 10.38 -15.57
CA GLN A 196 13.67 10.93 -14.78
C GLN A 196 13.65 10.42 -13.33
N VAL A 197 12.51 10.43 -12.65
CA VAL A 197 12.40 9.95 -11.27
C VAL A 197 12.31 8.42 -11.19
N LYS A 198 12.32 7.73 -12.32
CA LYS A 198 12.19 6.27 -12.43
C LYS A 198 10.91 5.75 -11.74
N HIS A 199 9.80 6.45 -11.94
CA HIS A 199 8.53 6.17 -11.26
C HIS A 199 8.04 4.73 -11.40
N GLY A 200 8.39 4.05 -12.50
CA GLY A 200 8.05 2.64 -12.75
C GLY A 200 8.68 1.65 -11.77
N LEU A 201 9.76 2.03 -11.07
CA LEU A 201 10.40 1.16 -10.08
C LEU A 201 9.49 0.80 -8.89
N ARG A 202 8.42 1.58 -8.65
CA ARG A 202 7.44 1.27 -7.59
C ARG A 202 6.69 -0.04 -7.82
N TRP A 203 6.44 -0.40 -9.09
CA TRP A 203 5.57 -1.54 -9.44
C TRP A 203 6.00 -2.88 -8.84
N PRO A 204 7.27 -3.30 -8.93
CA PRO A 204 7.67 -4.55 -8.28
C PRO A 204 7.49 -4.54 -6.76
N GLY A 205 7.67 -3.38 -6.12
CA GLY A 205 7.55 -3.21 -4.66
C GLY A 205 6.11 -3.03 -4.17
N THR A 206 5.13 -2.80 -5.05
CA THR A 206 3.72 -2.64 -4.71
C THR A 206 2.85 -3.62 -5.50
N GLU A 207 2.60 -3.35 -6.78
CA GLU A 207 1.74 -4.20 -7.63
C GLU A 207 2.28 -5.63 -7.77
N GLY A 208 3.61 -5.80 -7.79
CA GLY A 208 4.24 -7.11 -7.77
C GLY A 208 3.90 -7.90 -6.51
N ILE A 209 3.92 -7.28 -5.34
CA ILE A 209 3.51 -7.89 -4.07
C ILE A 209 2.02 -8.24 -4.12
N PHE A 210 1.15 -7.32 -4.56
CA PHE A 210 -0.28 -7.59 -4.69
C PHE A 210 -0.57 -8.80 -5.59
N SER A 211 0.05 -8.82 -6.76
CA SER A 211 -0.12 -9.91 -7.73
C SER A 211 0.35 -11.26 -7.15
N ALA A 212 1.48 -11.27 -6.45
CA ALA A 212 2.02 -12.48 -5.84
C ALA A 212 1.13 -13.00 -4.70
N VAL A 213 0.68 -12.10 -3.81
CA VAL A 213 -0.22 -12.44 -2.71
C VAL A 213 -1.55 -13.00 -3.24
N LYS A 214 -2.16 -12.31 -4.22
CA LYS A 214 -3.42 -12.76 -4.83
C LYS A 214 -3.29 -14.11 -5.53
N ARG A 215 -2.21 -14.36 -6.24
CA ARG A 215 -1.95 -15.66 -6.87
C ARG A 215 -1.74 -16.79 -5.85
N ARG A 216 -1.05 -16.50 -4.74
CA ARG A 216 -0.70 -17.53 -3.74
C ARG A 216 -1.84 -17.84 -2.77
N PHE A 217 -2.56 -16.83 -2.32
CA PHE A 217 -3.58 -16.95 -1.29
C PHE A 217 -5.00 -16.71 -1.80
N GLY A 218 -5.16 -16.36 -3.08
CA GLY A 218 -6.45 -16.01 -3.68
C GLY A 218 -6.87 -14.56 -3.43
N GLU A 219 -7.84 -14.09 -4.20
CA GLU A 219 -8.41 -12.74 -4.09
C GLU A 219 -9.56 -12.66 -3.07
N ASN A 220 -10.12 -13.80 -2.69
CA ASN A 220 -11.29 -13.88 -1.82
C ASN A 220 -10.85 -14.13 -0.38
N THR A 221 -11.35 -13.34 0.56
CA THR A 221 -11.23 -13.61 2.00
C THR A 221 -12.37 -14.53 2.44
N VAL A 222 -12.12 -15.42 3.39
CA VAL A 222 -13.08 -16.45 3.83
C VAL A 222 -13.71 -16.16 5.20
N SER A 223 -13.12 -15.25 5.96
CA SER A 223 -13.64 -14.84 7.26
C SER A 223 -15.01 -14.19 7.14
N ARG A 224 -15.86 -14.37 8.16
CA ARG A 224 -17.24 -13.85 8.16
C ARG A 224 -17.38 -12.51 8.85
N LYS A 225 -16.63 -12.31 9.93
CA LYS A 225 -16.65 -11.05 10.72
C LYS A 225 -15.65 -10.05 10.15
N LYS A 226 -15.95 -8.76 10.31
CA LYS A 226 -15.11 -7.65 9.84
C LYS A 226 -13.67 -7.75 10.35
N GLU A 227 -13.52 -7.97 11.66
CA GLU A 227 -12.21 -8.07 12.31
C GLU A 227 -11.40 -9.24 11.73
N GLY A 228 -12.07 -10.37 11.50
CA GLY A 228 -11.47 -11.55 10.89
C GLY A 228 -11.05 -11.31 9.43
N LEU A 229 -11.84 -10.57 8.63
CA LEU A 229 -11.50 -10.20 7.26
C LEU A 229 -10.23 -9.34 7.21
N ILE A 230 -10.14 -8.34 8.11
CA ILE A 230 -8.98 -7.46 8.23
C ILE A 230 -7.74 -8.25 8.65
N ALA A 231 -7.87 -9.07 9.70
CA ALA A 231 -6.79 -9.91 10.19
C ALA A 231 -6.28 -10.90 9.12
N GLU A 232 -7.21 -11.56 8.41
CA GLU A 232 -6.89 -12.48 7.33
C GLU A 232 -6.10 -11.81 6.20
N ALA A 233 -6.50 -10.60 5.78
CA ALA A 233 -5.79 -9.86 4.77
C ALA A 233 -4.35 -9.53 5.22
N ILE A 234 -4.19 -8.96 6.41
CA ILE A 234 -2.88 -8.62 6.96
C ILE A 234 -1.98 -9.85 7.07
N GLN A 235 -2.52 -10.98 7.55
CA GLN A 235 -1.78 -12.25 7.66
C GLN A 235 -1.28 -12.78 6.32
N ARG A 236 -2.06 -12.64 5.23
CA ARG A 236 -1.66 -13.07 3.88
C ARG A 236 -0.44 -12.29 3.39
N PHE A 237 -0.40 -10.97 3.59
CA PHE A 237 0.74 -10.13 3.22
C PHE A 237 1.95 -10.43 4.08
N TRP A 238 1.77 -10.59 5.38
CA TRP A 238 2.85 -10.97 6.30
C TRP A 238 3.41 -12.37 5.99
N ALA A 239 2.57 -13.36 5.74
CA ALA A 239 3.02 -14.69 5.35
C ALA A 239 3.81 -14.68 4.03
N TYR A 240 3.39 -13.85 3.07
CA TYR A 240 4.14 -13.64 1.84
C TYR A 240 5.54 -13.06 2.12
N ASP A 241 5.64 -12.05 2.97
CA ASP A 241 6.92 -11.43 3.34
C ASP A 241 7.87 -12.43 4.00
N ILE A 242 7.38 -13.26 4.92
CA ILE A 242 8.16 -14.35 5.52
C ILE A 242 8.68 -15.31 4.46
N ILE A 243 7.81 -15.78 3.55
CA ILE A 243 8.20 -16.72 2.49
C ILE A 243 9.31 -16.13 1.62
N CYS A 244 9.20 -14.85 1.25
CA CYS A 244 10.21 -14.15 0.47
C CYS A 244 11.52 -13.99 1.24
N SER A 245 11.46 -13.67 2.53
CA SER A 245 12.64 -13.52 3.39
C SER A 245 13.42 -14.83 3.52
N TYR A 246 12.74 -15.97 3.68
CA TYR A 246 13.39 -17.29 3.68
C TYR A 246 14.02 -17.67 2.34
N ALA A 247 13.41 -17.30 1.23
CA ALA A 247 13.96 -17.56 -0.09
C ALA A 247 15.28 -16.80 -0.33
N LEU A 248 15.34 -15.54 0.14
CA LEU A 248 16.54 -14.70 0.01
C LEU A 248 17.72 -15.17 0.88
N GLN A 249 17.46 -15.81 2.03
CA GLN A 249 18.51 -16.34 2.91
C GLN A 249 19.20 -17.59 2.33
N ARG A 250 18.63 -18.23 1.33
CA ARG A 250 19.17 -19.46 0.70
C ARG A 250 19.88 -19.22 -0.63
N MET A 251 19.96 -17.99 -1.08
CA MET A 251 20.71 -17.57 -2.28
C MET A 251 22.04 -16.93 -1.88
#